data_c2915bf8f6e970e700ef0ab91f2b35ef
#
_entry.id   c2915bf8f6e970e700ef0ab91f2b35ef
#
_cell.length_a   1.000
_cell.length_b   1.000
_cell.length_c   1.000
_cell.angle_alpha   90.00
_cell.angle_beta   90.00
_cell.angle_gamma   90.00
#
_symmetry.space_group_name_H-M   'P 1'
#
loop_
_entity.id
_entity.type
_entity.pdbx_description
1 polymer ?
#
loop_
_entity_poly.entity_id
_entity_poly.type
_entity_poly.pdbx_seq_one_letter_code
_entity_poly.pdbx_strand_id
1 'polypeptide(L)'
;NHFDLAIVDPPYGIGAGKRVGTTYKEGVLRNKKGFGNTKLYTAKNWDNEVPTAEYWNELFRVSKNQIVWGGNYFTQYLPESRGWIYWDKKIINHQIDNYSDGELAWTSFDTVLRKVTYDWIGLGYCNSSEKGTRIHPTHKPIFLYEWILQKYAKPNDLILDTHLGSGSSRIAAYKGGFN
;
A
#
# COMPACT_ATOMS: atom_id res chain seq x y z
N ASN A 1 21.17 -13.65 -0.80
CA ASN A 1 20.07 -12.82 -0.28
C ASN A 1 20.49 -12.25 1.08
N HIS A 2 20.31 -10.95 1.26
CA HIS A 2 20.69 -10.26 2.51
C HIS A 2 19.46 -10.09 3.43
N PHE A 3 18.30 -9.80 2.86
CA PHE A 3 17.04 -9.64 3.59
C PHE A 3 16.23 -10.93 3.63
N ASP A 4 15.51 -11.16 4.72
CA ASP A 4 14.66 -12.33 4.89
C ASP A 4 13.31 -12.13 4.22
N LEU A 5 12.77 -10.91 4.33
CA LEU A 5 11.48 -10.54 3.72
C LEU A 5 11.54 -9.11 3.16
N ALA A 6 11.13 -8.94 1.91
CA ALA A 6 10.84 -7.64 1.32
C ALA A 6 9.32 -7.40 1.32
N ILE A 7 8.87 -6.24 1.82
CA ILE A 7 7.48 -5.79 1.75
C ILE A 7 7.50 -4.45 1.03
N VAL A 8 7.10 -4.43 -0.24
CA VAL A 8 7.26 -3.26 -1.10
C VAL A 8 5.95 -2.79 -1.70
N ASP A 9 5.81 -1.46 -1.87
CA ASP A 9 4.66 -0.78 -2.47
C ASP A 9 5.15 0.18 -3.58
N PRO A 10 5.66 -0.36 -4.70
CA PRO A 10 6.24 0.46 -5.76
C PRO A 10 5.17 1.24 -6.52
N PRO A 11 5.55 2.31 -7.26
CA PRO A 11 4.62 3.06 -8.10
C PRO A 11 3.93 2.16 -9.12
N TYR A 12 2.60 2.33 -9.28
CA TYR A 12 1.78 1.49 -10.17
C TYR A 12 1.74 2.00 -11.61
N GLY A 13 2.30 3.19 -11.88
CA GLY A 13 2.26 3.81 -13.20
C GLY A 13 0.88 4.34 -13.62
N ILE A 14 -0.04 4.53 -12.67
CA ILE A 14 -1.41 4.97 -12.93
C ILE A 14 -1.63 6.48 -12.72
N GLY A 15 -0.56 7.22 -12.46
CA GLY A 15 -0.60 8.66 -12.27
C GLY A 15 -1.32 9.11 -10.99
N ALA A 16 -1.32 8.30 -9.93
CA ALA A 16 -1.95 8.61 -8.66
C ALA A 16 -1.43 9.92 -8.05
N GLY A 17 -0.15 10.23 -8.25
CA GLY A 17 0.46 11.49 -7.81
C GLY A 17 -0.12 12.74 -8.46
N LYS A 18 -0.66 12.63 -9.69
CA LYS A 18 -1.28 13.74 -10.42
C LYS A 18 -2.74 13.97 -10.03
N ARG A 19 -3.45 12.92 -9.62
CA ARG A 19 -4.88 12.96 -9.30
C ARG A 19 -5.18 13.71 -8.00
N VAL A 20 -4.20 13.90 -7.16
CA VAL A 20 -4.37 14.46 -5.81
C VAL A 20 -4.60 15.98 -5.82
N GLY A 21 -4.28 16.67 -6.91
CA GLY A 21 -4.40 18.13 -7.03
C GLY A 21 -5.49 18.64 -7.98
N THR A 22 -6.16 17.77 -8.76
CA THR A 22 -6.97 18.22 -9.91
C THR A 22 -8.47 18.40 -9.63
N THR A 23 -8.96 18.12 -8.44
CA THR A 23 -10.40 18.18 -8.14
C THR A 23 -10.89 19.52 -7.58
N TYR A 24 -10.02 20.52 -7.43
CA TYR A 24 -10.43 21.84 -6.99
C TYR A 24 -9.94 22.93 -7.94
N LYS A 25 -10.82 23.42 -8.78
CA LYS A 25 -10.70 24.80 -9.31
C LYS A 25 -10.70 25.74 -8.11
N GLU A 26 -9.72 26.63 -8.03
CA GLU A 26 -9.70 27.71 -7.04
C GLU A 26 -11.07 28.37 -6.98
N GLY A 27 -11.66 28.46 -5.80
CA GLY A 27 -12.85 29.26 -5.51
C GLY A 27 -14.15 28.49 -5.28
N VAL A 28 -14.22 27.16 -5.35
CA VAL A 28 -15.46 26.42 -5.07
C VAL A 28 -15.30 25.51 -3.86
N LEU A 29 -15.32 26.09 -2.68
CA LEU A 29 -15.63 25.37 -1.44
C LEU A 29 -17.11 24.98 -1.46
N ARG A 30 -17.46 23.87 -2.08
CA ARG A 30 -18.77 23.26 -1.82
C ARG A 30 -18.68 22.54 -0.48
N ASN A 31 -19.15 23.20 0.56
CA ASN A 31 -19.54 22.60 1.83
C ASN A 31 -20.70 21.62 1.60
N LYS A 32 -20.42 20.45 1.03
CA LYS A 32 -21.33 19.31 1.18
C LYS A 32 -21.08 18.75 2.57
N LYS A 33 -22.05 18.90 3.48
CA LYS A 33 -22.10 18.21 4.76
C LYS A 33 -21.75 16.73 4.52
N GLY A 34 -20.61 16.26 5.07
CA GLY A 34 -20.20 14.87 5.01
C GLY A 34 -18.76 14.58 4.55
N PHE A 35 -18.08 15.51 3.90
CA PHE A 35 -16.67 15.33 3.55
C PHE A 35 -15.80 16.09 4.56
N GLY A 36 -15.09 15.34 5.42
CA GLY A 36 -14.10 15.91 6.33
C GLY A 36 -13.01 16.67 5.59
N ASN A 37 -12.23 17.50 6.31
CA ASN A 37 -11.14 18.30 5.77
C ASN A 37 -10.18 17.43 4.94
N THR A 38 -10.29 17.50 3.63
CA THR A 38 -9.40 16.79 2.70
C THR A 38 -8.06 17.50 2.70
N LYS A 39 -7.00 16.85 3.17
CA LYS A 39 -5.64 17.39 3.01
C LYS A 39 -5.33 17.49 1.51
N LEU A 40 -4.97 18.68 1.07
CA LEU A 40 -4.45 18.90 -0.28
C LEU A 40 -2.98 18.49 -0.31
N TYR A 41 -2.62 17.65 -1.25
CA TYR A 41 -1.23 17.28 -1.51
C TYR A 41 -0.78 17.94 -2.81
N THR A 42 0.46 18.41 -2.86
CA THR A 42 1.07 18.91 -4.10
C THR A 42 1.15 17.78 -5.11
N ALA A 43 0.71 18.03 -6.35
CA ALA A 43 0.85 17.05 -7.43
C ALA A 43 2.34 16.70 -7.63
N LYS A 44 2.62 15.41 -7.77
CA LYS A 44 3.97 14.87 -7.97
C LYS A 44 3.96 13.81 -9.07
N ASN A 45 5.13 13.57 -9.66
CA ASN A 45 5.29 12.65 -10.78
C ASN A 45 5.79 11.25 -10.37
N TRP A 46 5.79 10.92 -9.10
CA TRP A 46 6.36 9.67 -8.58
C TRP A 46 5.65 8.39 -9.06
N ASP A 47 4.41 8.49 -9.53
CA ASP A 47 3.61 7.37 -10.02
C ASP A 47 3.33 7.46 -11.53
N ASN A 48 4.28 7.99 -12.29
CA ASN A 48 4.13 8.07 -13.75
C ASN A 48 4.55 6.78 -14.47
N GLU A 49 5.46 6.02 -13.88
CA GLU A 49 6.06 4.83 -14.47
C GLU A 49 6.18 3.72 -13.43
N VAL A 50 6.10 2.48 -13.89
CA VAL A 50 6.40 1.31 -13.08
C VAL A 50 7.92 1.11 -12.97
N PRO A 51 8.42 0.42 -11.93
CA PRO A 51 9.83 0.08 -11.83
C PRO A 51 10.32 -0.75 -13.02
N THR A 52 11.58 -0.54 -13.40
CA THR A 52 12.20 -1.26 -14.53
C THR A 52 12.53 -2.72 -14.19
N ALA A 53 12.89 -3.52 -15.19
CA ALA A 53 13.26 -4.92 -14.99
C ALA A 53 14.44 -5.08 -14.02
N GLU A 54 15.39 -4.14 -14.01
CA GLU A 54 16.54 -4.13 -13.11
C GLU A 54 16.10 -4.08 -11.63
N TYR A 55 15.08 -3.26 -11.31
CA TYR A 55 14.54 -3.19 -9.95
C TYR A 55 14.04 -4.56 -9.48
N TRP A 56 13.28 -5.25 -10.33
CA TRP A 56 12.72 -6.57 -9.99
C TRP A 56 13.81 -7.63 -9.81
N ASN A 57 14.80 -7.64 -10.71
CA ASN A 57 15.96 -8.54 -10.60
C ASN A 57 16.70 -8.31 -9.29
N GLU A 58 16.95 -7.05 -8.90
CA GLU A 58 17.62 -6.74 -7.65
C GLU A 58 16.75 -7.09 -6.43
N LEU A 59 15.46 -6.83 -6.45
CA LEU A 59 14.55 -7.20 -5.37
C LEU A 59 14.63 -8.70 -5.06
N PHE A 60 14.56 -9.55 -6.10
CA PHE A 60 14.68 -10.99 -5.96
C PHE A 60 16.10 -11.45 -5.58
N ARG A 61 17.13 -10.73 -6.02
CA ARG A 61 18.51 -11.04 -5.68
C ARG A 61 18.81 -10.79 -4.20
N VAL A 62 18.30 -9.70 -3.63
CA VAL A 62 18.67 -9.27 -2.27
C VAL A 62 17.76 -9.83 -1.18
N SER A 63 16.55 -10.29 -1.50
CA SER A 63 15.60 -10.80 -0.51
C SER A 63 15.21 -12.26 -0.75
N LYS A 64 14.99 -13.01 0.32
CA LYS A 64 14.59 -14.43 0.26
C LYS A 64 13.12 -14.57 -0.14
N ASN A 65 12.26 -13.77 0.48
CA ASN A 65 10.83 -13.75 0.23
C ASN A 65 10.36 -12.33 -0.06
N GLN A 66 9.27 -12.19 -0.84
CA GLN A 66 8.75 -10.89 -1.23
C GLN A 66 7.23 -10.85 -1.07
N ILE A 67 6.73 -9.68 -0.68
CA ILE A 67 5.32 -9.29 -0.74
C ILE A 67 5.26 -7.96 -1.49
N VAL A 68 4.53 -7.93 -2.61
CA VAL A 68 4.50 -6.80 -3.53
C VAL A 68 3.07 -6.28 -3.63
N TRP A 69 2.80 -5.11 -3.05
CA TRP A 69 1.52 -4.43 -3.20
C TRP A 69 1.31 -4.00 -4.64
N GLY A 70 0.06 -4.05 -5.10
CA GLY A 70 -0.25 -3.77 -6.50
C GLY A 70 0.29 -4.81 -7.47
N GLY A 71 0.53 -6.05 -7.04
CA GLY A 71 1.09 -7.12 -7.87
C GLY A 71 0.38 -7.32 -9.21
N ASN A 72 -0.91 -6.98 -9.29
CA ASN A 72 -1.70 -7.00 -10.53
C ASN A 72 -1.23 -6.00 -11.61
N TYR A 73 -0.44 -4.98 -11.24
CA TYR A 73 0.17 -4.03 -12.19
C TYR A 73 1.53 -4.50 -12.72
N PHE A 74 2.11 -5.54 -12.10
CA PHE A 74 3.49 -5.99 -12.33
C PHE A 74 3.58 -7.44 -12.81
N THR A 75 2.51 -8.01 -13.33
CA THR A 75 2.42 -9.43 -13.70
C THR A 75 3.47 -9.87 -14.73
N GLN A 76 4.00 -8.95 -15.51
CA GLN A 76 5.09 -9.23 -16.47
C GLN A 76 6.46 -9.46 -15.80
N TYR A 77 6.62 -9.04 -14.53
CA TYR A 77 7.87 -9.15 -13.79
C TYR A 77 7.80 -10.15 -12.65
N LEU A 78 6.59 -10.43 -12.15
CA LEU A 78 6.38 -11.29 -11.00
C LEU A 78 6.19 -12.73 -11.46
N PRO A 79 6.90 -13.72 -10.89
CA PRO A 79 6.66 -15.13 -11.15
C PRO A 79 5.22 -15.55 -10.85
N GLU A 80 4.79 -16.64 -11.44
CA GLU A 80 3.52 -17.26 -11.09
C GLU A 80 3.48 -17.59 -9.60
N SER A 81 2.37 -17.26 -8.94
CA SER A 81 2.15 -17.56 -7.52
C SER A 81 0.68 -17.74 -7.23
N ARG A 82 0.37 -18.75 -6.40
CA ARG A 82 -0.95 -18.92 -5.79
C ARG A 82 -1.09 -18.14 -4.49
N GLY A 83 0.01 -17.62 -3.95
CA GLY A 83 0.08 -16.86 -2.71
C GLY A 83 -0.23 -15.39 -2.95
N TRP A 84 -1.48 -14.98 -2.74
CA TRP A 84 -1.90 -13.60 -2.84
C TRP A 84 -2.52 -13.12 -1.52
N ILE A 85 -2.48 -11.83 -1.29
CA ILE A 85 -3.19 -11.15 -0.20
C ILE A 85 -4.22 -10.21 -0.85
N TYR A 86 -5.48 -10.35 -0.44
CA TYR A 86 -6.53 -9.40 -0.75
C TYR A 86 -6.84 -8.55 0.47
N TRP A 87 -6.54 -7.27 0.39
CA TRP A 87 -6.97 -6.31 1.40
C TRP A 87 -8.34 -5.75 1.02
N ASP A 88 -9.37 -6.15 1.77
CA ASP A 88 -10.72 -5.64 1.69
C ASP A 88 -10.85 -4.38 2.55
N LYS A 89 -11.11 -3.25 1.91
CA LYS A 89 -11.18 -1.92 2.54
C LYS A 89 -12.49 -1.67 3.28
N LYS A 90 -13.46 -2.60 3.26
CA LYS A 90 -14.79 -2.45 3.86
C LYS A 90 -15.49 -1.14 3.47
N ILE A 91 -15.50 -0.79 2.22
CA ILE A 91 -16.24 0.38 1.76
C ILE A 91 -17.74 0.08 1.89
N ILE A 92 -18.32 0.45 3.02
CA ILE A 92 -19.75 0.34 3.29
C ILE A 92 -20.43 1.53 2.62
N ASN A 93 -21.40 1.27 1.75
CA ASN A 93 -22.11 2.23 0.90
C ASN A 93 -21.31 2.69 -0.33
N HIS A 94 -21.38 1.89 -1.37
CA HIS A 94 -20.86 2.08 -2.73
C HIS A 94 -21.40 3.33 -3.45
N GLN A 95 -21.36 4.49 -2.85
CA GLN A 95 -21.78 5.74 -3.51
C GLN A 95 -20.63 6.43 -4.28
N ILE A 96 -19.45 5.82 -4.35
CA ILE A 96 -18.29 6.41 -5.00
C ILE A 96 -17.65 5.37 -5.91
N ASP A 97 -18.13 5.24 -7.13
CA ASP A 97 -17.71 4.26 -8.15
C ASP A 97 -16.23 4.36 -8.60
N ASN A 98 -15.48 5.35 -8.09
CA ASN A 98 -14.12 5.63 -8.55
C ASN A 98 -13.01 5.13 -7.60
N TYR A 99 -13.35 4.45 -6.50
CA TYR A 99 -12.38 3.89 -5.55
C TYR A 99 -12.42 2.38 -5.57
N SER A 100 -11.25 1.77 -5.53
CA SER A 100 -11.13 0.32 -5.46
C SER A 100 -11.63 -0.22 -4.12
N ASP A 101 -12.46 -1.26 -4.16
CA ASP A 101 -13.00 -1.97 -2.99
C ASP A 101 -11.90 -2.64 -2.16
N GLY A 102 -10.76 -2.91 -2.78
CA GLY A 102 -9.62 -3.53 -2.13
C GLY A 102 -8.34 -3.38 -2.93
N GLU A 103 -7.27 -3.93 -2.40
CA GLU A 103 -5.97 -4.01 -3.07
C GLU A 103 -5.42 -5.43 -2.99
N LEU A 104 -4.62 -5.79 -3.99
CA LEU A 104 -3.95 -7.07 -4.08
C LEU A 104 -2.47 -6.91 -3.78
N ALA A 105 -1.92 -7.85 -3.00
CA ALA A 105 -0.47 -8.05 -2.94
C ALA A 105 -0.12 -9.45 -3.43
N TRP A 106 0.85 -9.52 -4.34
CA TRP A 106 1.50 -10.76 -4.74
C TRP A 106 2.49 -11.19 -3.67
N THR A 107 2.63 -12.50 -3.44
CA THR A 107 3.65 -13.03 -2.54
C THR A 107 4.46 -14.14 -3.20
N SER A 108 5.75 -14.24 -2.86
CA SER A 108 6.61 -15.37 -3.27
C SER A 108 6.38 -16.63 -2.43
N PHE A 109 5.58 -16.54 -1.37
CA PHE A 109 5.32 -17.68 -0.49
C PHE A 109 4.41 -18.71 -1.17
N ASP A 110 4.78 -19.99 -1.08
CA ASP A 110 3.92 -21.10 -1.50
C ASP A 110 2.78 -21.29 -0.49
N THR A 111 1.75 -20.49 -0.61
CA THR A 111 0.58 -20.47 0.29
C THR A 111 -0.70 -20.21 -0.49
N VAL A 112 -1.85 -20.32 0.17
CA VAL A 112 -3.15 -19.98 -0.44
C VAL A 112 -3.43 -18.48 -0.33
N LEU A 113 -4.36 -17.98 -1.17
CA LEU A 113 -4.89 -16.63 -1.07
C LEU A 113 -5.33 -16.34 0.38
N ARG A 114 -4.96 -15.18 0.87
CA ARG A 114 -5.37 -14.67 2.20
C ARG A 114 -6.12 -13.37 2.05
N LYS A 115 -7.16 -13.21 2.87
CA LYS A 115 -7.92 -11.98 2.99
C LYS A 115 -7.58 -11.29 4.32
N VAL A 116 -7.35 -10.00 4.27
CA VAL A 116 -7.33 -9.12 5.44
C VAL A 116 -8.39 -8.04 5.24
N THR A 117 -9.20 -7.80 6.27
CA THR A 117 -10.26 -6.80 6.22
C THR A 117 -9.96 -5.68 7.18
N TYR A 118 -9.86 -4.46 6.68
CA TYR A 118 -9.60 -3.28 7.49
C TYR A 118 -10.21 -2.05 6.85
N ASP A 119 -11.08 -1.36 7.61
CA ASP A 119 -11.80 -0.19 7.17
C ASP A 119 -10.84 0.99 6.95
N TRP A 120 -10.56 1.30 5.68
CA TRP A 120 -9.64 2.36 5.29
C TRP A 120 -10.06 3.01 3.99
N ILE A 121 -10.74 4.14 4.11
CA ILE A 121 -11.02 5.01 2.97
C ILE A 121 -10.07 6.19 3.07
N GLY A 122 -9.19 6.35 2.11
CA GLY A 122 -8.11 7.33 2.09
C GLY A 122 -8.51 8.80 2.29
N LEU A 123 -9.79 9.11 2.46
CA LEU A 123 -10.35 10.47 2.61
C LEU A 123 -10.88 10.77 4.03
N GLY A 124 -10.46 10.05 5.05
CA GLY A 124 -10.82 10.36 6.43
C GLY A 124 -11.99 9.56 6.99
N TYR A 125 -12.56 8.64 6.24
CA TYR A 125 -13.56 7.70 6.72
C TYR A 125 -12.90 6.38 7.09
N CYS A 126 -12.38 6.29 8.29
CA CYS A 126 -12.05 5.03 8.91
C CYS A 126 -12.50 5.07 10.37
N ASN A 127 -13.07 3.98 10.84
CA ASN A 127 -13.38 3.79 12.27
C ASN A 127 -12.17 3.31 13.07
N SER A 128 -10.96 3.51 12.52
CA SER A 128 -9.72 3.03 13.11
C SER A 128 -9.07 4.05 14.04
N SER A 129 -8.22 3.56 14.92
CA SER A 129 -7.34 4.38 15.77
C SER A 129 -6.36 5.26 14.96
N GLU A 130 -6.20 4.97 13.68
CA GLU A 130 -5.34 5.73 12.75
C GLU A 130 -6.09 6.88 12.03
N LYS A 131 -7.33 7.19 12.43
CA LYS A 131 -8.10 8.28 11.86
C LYS A 131 -7.36 9.61 12.00
N GLY A 132 -7.20 10.31 10.88
CA GLY A 132 -6.53 11.62 10.83
C GLY A 132 -5.00 11.57 10.74
N THR A 133 -4.37 10.39 10.80
CA THR A 133 -2.90 10.25 10.71
C THR A 133 -2.36 10.25 9.28
N ARG A 134 -3.22 10.30 8.27
CA ARG A 134 -2.81 10.25 6.87
C ARG A 134 -1.87 11.39 6.51
N ILE A 135 -0.64 11.05 6.13
CA ILE A 135 0.42 12.00 5.74
C ILE A 135 0.85 11.86 4.28
N HIS A 136 0.38 10.83 3.58
CA HIS A 136 0.70 10.55 2.18
C HIS A 136 -0.58 10.18 1.40
N PRO A 137 -0.70 10.54 0.09
CA PRO A 137 -1.90 10.26 -0.72
C PRO A 137 -2.28 8.79 -0.80
N THR A 138 -1.29 7.92 -0.88
CA THR A 138 -1.44 6.46 -0.95
C THR A 138 -1.06 5.77 0.36
N HIS A 139 -1.23 6.46 1.48
CA HIS A 139 -0.94 5.93 2.81
C HIS A 139 -1.70 4.63 3.06
N LYS A 140 -0.98 3.54 3.28
CA LYS A 140 -1.52 2.28 3.80
C LYS A 140 -1.48 2.28 5.32
N PRO A 141 -2.48 1.70 6.01
CA PRO A 141 -2.54 1.69 7.48
C PRO A 141 -1.41 0.84 8.09
N ILE A 142 -0.94 1.24 9.27
CA ILE A 142 0.09 0.51 10.02
C ILE A 142 -0.40 -0.91 10.33
N PHE A 143 -1.66 -1.07 10.72
CA PHE A 143 -2.31 -2.36 10.97
C PHE A 143 -2.07 -3.39 9.85
N LEU A 144 -2.10 -2.95 8.59
CA LEU A 144 -1.91 -3.84 7.45
C LEU A 144 -0.51 -4.45 7.43
N TYR A 145 0.51 -3.65 7.74
CA TYR A 145 1.89 -4.11 7.85
C TYR A 145 2.13 -4.95 9.11
N GLU A 146 1.50 -4.60 10.24
CA GLU A 146 1.54 -5.41 11.46
C GLU A 146 0.96 -6.82 11.19
N TRP A 147 -0.17 -6.90 10.49
CA TRP A 147 -0.78 -8.17 10.09
C TRP A 147 0.13 -9.00 9.16
N ILE A 148 0.79 -8.35 8.19
CA ILE A 148 1.74 -9.02 7.29
C ILE A 148 2.92 -9.57 8.07
N LEU A 149 3.54 -8.77 8.92
CA LEU A 149 4.70 -9.16 9.71
C LEU A 149 4.37 -10.33 10.64
N GLN A 150 3.24 -10.28 11.35
CA GLN A 150 2.80 -11.38 12.21
C GLN A 150 2.57 -12.69 11.46
N LYS A 151 2.20 -12.61 10.18
CA LYS A 151 1.84 -13.80 9.41
C LYS A 151 3.01 -14.39 8.61
N TYR A 152 3.92 -13.56 8.14
CA TYR A 152 4.94 -13.94 7.16
C TYR A 152 6.38 -13.77 7.63
N ALA A 153 6.62 -12.94 8.64
CA ALA A 153 7.96 -12.74 9.21
C ALA A 153 8.20 -13.64 10.43
N LYS A 154 9.46 -13.94 10.69
CA LYS A 154 9.94 -14.66 11.86
C LYS A 154 10.71 -13.71 12.77
N PRO A 155 10.82 -13.98 14.07
CA PRO A 155 11.68 -13.20 14.97
C PRO A 155 13.08 -13.03 14.40
N ASN A 156 13.61 -11.81 14.44
CA ASN A 156 14.93 -11.41 13.92
C ASN A 156 15.06 -11.36 12.39
N ASP A 157 13.98 -11.56 11.62
CA ASP A 157 14.05 -11.35 10.18
C ASP A 157 14.46 -9.89 9.86
N LEU A 158 15.34 -9.74 8.86
CA LEU A 158 15.67 -8.45 8.26
C LEU A 158 14.62 -8.09 7.21
N ILE A 159 13.92 -6.98 7.45
CA ILE A 159 12.83 -6.53 6.60
C ILE A 159 13.30 -5.41 5.65
N LEU A 160 13.04 -5.57 4.36
CA LEU A 160 13.31 -4.57 3.35
C LEU A 160 12.03 -3.86 2.92
N ASP A 161 12.04 -2.54 2.92
CA ASP A 161 11.07 -1.70 2.21
C ASP A 161 11.81 -0.70 1.33
N THR A 162 11.60 -0.75 0.01
CA THR A 162 12.26 0.11 -0.97
C THR A 162 11.45 1.37 -1.28
N HIS A 163 10.19 1.43 -0.86
CA HIS A 163 9.27 2.54 -1.16
C HIS A 163 8.52 2.96 0.12
N LEU A 164 9.26 3.51 1.06
CA LEU A 164 8.82 3.79 2.44
C LEU A 164 7.51 4.60 2.54
N GLY A 165 7.24 5.48 1.58
CA GLY A 165 6.01 6.26 1.51
C GLY A 165 5.69 7.02 2.80
N SER A 166 4.64 6.59 3.51
CA SER A 166 4.22 7.17 4.80
C SER A 166 5.02 6.63 6.00
N GLY A 167 5.88 5.66 5.82
CA GLY A 167 6.61 5.00 6.90
C GLY A 167 5.80 3.98 7.70
N SER A 168 4.62 3.61 7.23
CA SER A 168 3.76 2.65 7.96
C SER A 168 4.41 1.29 8.16
N SER A 169 5.12 0.78 7.14
CA SER A 169 5.91 -0.44 7.21
C SER A 169 7.00 -0.37 8.28
N ARG A 170 7.74 0.75 8.32
CA ARG A 170 8.80 0.97 9.29
C ARG A 170 8.27 1.06 10.72
N ILE A 171 7.12 1.73 10.91
CA ILE A 171 6.47 1.83 12.23
C ILE A 171 6.00 0.45 12.70
N ALA A 172 5.38 -0.34 11.81
CA ALA A 172 4.93 -1.68 12.13
C ALA A 172 6.12 -2.61 12.47
N ALA A 173 7.21 -2.55 11.69
CA ALA A 173 8.42 -3.31 11.96
C ALA A 173 9.03 -2.96 13.33
N TYR A 174 9.17 -1.66 13.63
CA TYR A 174 9.67 -1.19 14.91
C TYR A 174 8.83 -1.70 16.09
N LYS A 175 7.50 -1.58 16.01
CA LYS A 175 6.59 -2.08 17.04
C LYS A 175 6.64 -3.59 17.21
N GLY A 176 6.86 -4.32 16.12
CA GLY A 176 6.98 -5.77 16.10
C GLY A 176 8.36 -6.30 16.52
N GLY A 177 9.35 -5.42 16.78
CA GLY A 177 10.72 -5.81 17.13
C GLY A 177 11.53 -6.35 15.94
N PHE A 178 11.18 -5.98 14.72
CA PHE A 178 11.93 -6.33 13.50
C PHE A 178 12.97 -5.26 13.14
N ASN A 179 14.03 -5.69 12.46
CA ASN A 179 15.12 -4.84 11.98
C ASN A 179 14.98 -4.50 10.50
#